data_cbb03e119e53582c6d0bd8422ce7180b
#
_entry.id   cbb03e119e53582c6d0bd8422ce7180b
#
_cell.length_a   1.000
_cell.length_b   1.000
_cell.length_c   1.000
_cell.angle_alpha   90.00
_cell.angle_beta   90.00
_cell.angle_gamma   90.00
#
_symmetry.space_group_name_H-M   'P 1'
#
loop_
_entity.id
_entity.type
_entity.pdbx_description
1 polymer ?
#
loop_
_entity_poly.entity_id
_entity_poly.type
_entity_poly.pdbx_seq_one_letter_code
_entity_poly.pdbx_strand_id
1 'polypeptide(L)'
;VYKRQLYASADLTTHAMIVGMTGSGKTGLGIDLLEEAIIDGLPALVIDPKGDMSNLLLRFPSICRDDLLPWISASMAEQAGQSREDFAQAEAERWENGRMAAGMDAARVEQLAQADITVYTPGSHSGTPLSILNLTTPSESLRQDTEALQSYISSTVAGLLSLVGLDADPLTDREFILLSTLFTARWSVGESVDLPSLITAIQKPQLDKIGVMPLESFYPEKDRFALAMRFNNLLASPQYATWMEGEAMDPQALLYTPEGKPRVAILSIGHLSDRERMFVVTLLLNQVVAWMRRQPGQSALRALLYMDEVHGYFPPVSNPPSKEPMLTLLKQARAFGLGVVLATQNPADLDYKGLSNIGTWFIGHLQTQQDRDRLLDGLDTGAEGGQSRIAMNELLSRLSKRTFYVNNVHERSFSLLSTRWTMSYLAGPLTGEQLKQLQPAMASQPKTDVASDAPVTDQASAMSTAMVESAPPVAPKGVEVYYVPTQGEAIYMPYVMGMASIFYEDEKAGVHLERKIAYLADVPEAPQAADWDDAERLDPAALSLHSQAPASATFAPVSLDGVSAAKMIAWKTGFKNALYAKERLTVPYHPGTKTY
;
A
#
# COMPACT_ATOMS: atom_id res chain seq x y z
N VAL A 1 -34.46 -17.49 6.24
CA VAL A 1 -34.33 -17.76 4.81
C VAL A 1 -33.42 -16.67 4.23
N TYR A 2 -32.20 -17.01 3.86
CA TYR A 2 -31.32 -16.08 3.16
C TYR A 2 -31.84 -15.90 1.73
N LYS A 3 -32.21 -14.65 1.36
CA LYS A 3 -32.48 -14.30 -0.03
C LYS A 3 -31.17 -13.87 -0.67
N ARG A 4 -30.89 -14.35 -1.89
CA ARG A 4 -29.84 -13.76 -2.72
C ARG A 4 -30.22 -12.31 -3.00
N GLN A 5 -29.39 -11.37 -2.46
CA GLN A 5 -29.61 -9.94 -2.65
C GLN A 5 -28.76 -9.49 -3.82
N LEU A 6 -29.39 -8.81 -4.77
CA LEU A 6 -28.73 -8.16 -5.88
C LEU A 6 -28.48 -6.69 -5.48
N TYR A 7 -27.27 -6.23 -5.64
CA TYR A 7 -26.90 -4.83 -5.51
C TYR A 7 -26.73 -4.25 -6.92
N ALA A 8 -27.43 -3.17 -7.22
CA ALA A 8 -27.37 -2.58 -8.54
C ALA A 8 -26.02 -1.85 -8.74
N SER A 9 -25.28 -2.21 -9.79
CA SER A 9 -24.00 -1.56 -10.11
C SER A 9 -24.15 -0.04 -10.34
N ALA A 10 -25.32 0.39 -10.81
CA ALA A 10 -25.63 1.81 -10.96
C ALA A 10 -25.57 2.59 -9.63
N ASP A 11 -25.88 1.96 -8.50
CA ASP A 11 -25.84 2.61 -7.19
C ASP A 11 -24.40 2.95 -6.75
N LEU A 12 -23.39 2.25 -7.26
CA LEU A 12 -21.99 2.59 -7.02
C LEU A 12 -21.57 3.94 -7.63
N THR A 13 -22.33 4.49 -8.56
CA THR A 13 -22.08 5.85 -9.06
C THR A 13 -22.26 6.91 -7.97
N THR A 14 -23.07 6.62 -6.94
CA THR A 14 -23.23 7.48 -5.75
C THR A 14 -22.23 7.16 -4.64
N HIS A 15 -21.19 6.43 -4.98
CA HIS A 15 -20.08 6.05 -4.10
C HIS A 15 -20.50 5.10 -2.97
N ALA A 16 -19.52 4.37 -2.45
CA ALA A 16 -19.74 3.47 -1.34
C ALA A 16 -18.62 3.55 -0.29
N MET A 17 -18.99 3.24 0.96
CA MET A 17 -18.07 3.14 2.08
C MET A 17 -18.19 1.79 2.75
N ILE A 18 -17.09 1.11 2.97
CA ILE A 18 -16.99 -0.15 3.70
C ILE A 18 -16.29 0.13 5.04
N VAL A 19 -17.01 -0.03 6.13
CA VAL A 19 -16.49 0.23 7.48
C VAL A 19 -16.57 -1.02 8.33
N GLY A 20 -15.57 -1.26 9.17
CA GLY A 20 -15.60 -2.35 10.14
C GLY A 20 -14.20 -2.64 10.71
N MET A 21 -14.11 -3.22 11.88
CA MET A 21 -12.84 -3.59 12.49
C MET A 21 -12.09 -4.69 11.73
N THR A 22 -10.83 -4.92 12.13
CA THR A 22 -10.03 -6.06 11.62
C THR A 22 -10.77 -7.37 11.86
N GLY A 23 -10.83 -8.24 10.84
CA GLY A 23 -11.53 -9.53 10.90
C GLY A 23 -13.05 -9.44 10.74
N SER A 24 -13.65 -8.27 10.52
CA SER A 24 -15.09 -8.12 10.21
C SER A 24 -15.46 -8.66 8.81
N GLY A 25 -14.50 -8.82 7.90
CA GLY A 25 -14.70 -9.29 6.53
C GLY A 25 -14.68 -8.20 5.45
N LYS A 26 -14.17 -6.98 5.75
CA LYS A 26 -14.09 -5.87 4.79
C LYS A 26 -13.38 -6.23 3.49
N THR A 27 -12.16 -6.79 3.61
CA THR A 27 -11.36 -7.20 2.44
C THR A 27 -12.14 -8.19 1.56
N GLY A 28 -12.80 -9.18 2.18
CA GLY A 28 -13.66 -10.12 1.45
C GLY A 28 -14.82 -9.43 0.73
N LEU A 29 -15.50 -8.49 1.38
CA LEU A 29 -16.58 -7.70 0.73
C LEU A 29 -16.04 -6.84 -0.41
N GLY A 30 -14.89 -6.18 -0.22
CA GLY A 30 -14.24 -5.39 -1.27
C GLY A 30 -13.88 -6.23 -2.49
N ILE A 31 -13.31 -7.43 -2.26
CA ILE A 31 -13.02 -8.39 -3.32
C ILE A 31 -14.30 -8.89 -3.98
N ASP A 32 -15.36 -9.22 -3.22
CA ASP A 32 -16.66 -9.63 -3.78
C ASP A 32 -17.22 -8.55 -4.73
N LEU A 33 -17.18 -7.27 -4.33
CA LEU A 33 -17.64 -6.16 -5.18
C LEU A 33 -16.79 -6.01 -6.44
N LEU A 34 -15.48 -6.13 -6.33
CA LEU A 34 -14.56 -6.06 -7.47
C LEU A 34 -14.74 -7.25 -8.40
N GLU A 35 -14.88 -8.48 -7.89
CA GLU A 35 -15.12 -9.68 -8.71
C GLU A 35 -16.39 -9.55 -9.55
N GLU A 36 -17.49 -9.06 -8.95
CA GLU A 36 -18.74 -8.86 -9.69
C GLU A 36 -18.59 -7.75 -10.74
N ALA A 37 -17.95 -6.63 -10.38
CA ALA A 37 -17.71 -5.54 -11.33
C ALA A 37 -16.83 -6.00 -12.51
N ILE A 38 -15.82 -6.83 -12.26
CA ILE A 38 -14.93 -7.38 -13.28
C ILE A 38 -15.70 -8.30 -14.23
N ILE A 39 -16.56 -9.18 -13.72
CA ILE A 39 -17.38 -10.08 -14.52
C ILE A 39 -18.37 -9.29 -15.40
N ASP A 40 -18.89 -8.18 -14.87
CA ASP A 40 -19.75 -7.25 -15.62
C ASP A 40 -18.98 -6.41 -16.66
N GLY A 41 -17.65 -6.61 -16.78
CA GLY A 41 -16.81 -5.89 -17.74
C GLY A 41 -16.51 -4.44 -17.34
N LEU A 42 -16.55 -4.12 -16.05
CA LEU A 42 -16.22 -2.79 -15.56
C LEU A 42 -14.71 -2.70 -15.25
N PRO A 43 -14.01 -1.69 -15.76
CA PRO A 43 -12.63 -1.44 -15.39
C PRO A 43 -12.56 -0.90 -13.96
N ALA A 44 -11.48 -1.23 -13.25
CA ALA A 44 -11.27 -0.77 -11.89
C ALA A 44 -9.83 -0.34 -11.64
N LEU A 45 -9.68 0.75 -10.87
CA LEU A 45 -8.42 1.21 -10.33
C LEU A 45 -8.46 0.96 -8.81
N VAL A 46 -7.53 0.15 -8.32
CA VAL A 46 -7.50 -0.32 -6.94
C VAL A 46 -6.25 0.21 -6.25
N ILE A 47 -6.41 0.99 -5.19
CA ILE A 47 -5.31 1.46 -4.34
C ILE A 47 -5.21 0.52 -3.15
N ASP A 48 -4.07 -0.19 -3.04
CA ASP A 48 -3.84 -1.25 -2.07
C ASP A 48 -2.61 -0.96 -1.18
N PRO A 49 -2.79 -0.29 -0.04
CA PRO A 49 -1.69 -0.02 0.89
C PRO A 49 -1.22 -1.23 1.70
N LYS A 50 -1.97 -2.35 1.67
CA LYS A 50 -1.69 -3.54 2.47
C LYS A 50 -1.19 -4.73 1.67
N GLY A 51 -1.48 -4.78 0.37
CA GLY A 51 -1.13 -5.90 -0.50
C GLY A 51 -2.20 -7.00 -0.59
N ASP A 52 -3.34 -6.84 0.10
CA ASP A 52 -4.41 -7.86 0.13
C ASP A 52 -5.19 -7.97 -1.18
N MET A 53 -5.32 -6.88 -1.95
CA MET A 53 -6.10 -6.86 -3.19
C MET A 53 -5.43 -7.66 -4.31
N SER A 54 -4.13 -7.91 -4.22
CA SER A 54 -3.39 -8.77 -5.14
C SER A 54 -3.92 -10.21 -5.18
N ASN A 55 -4.68 -10.65 -4.16
CA ASN A 55 -5.38 -11.93 -4.14
C ASN A 55 -6.40 -12.09 -5.27
N LEU A 56 -6.86 -11.00 -5.90
CA LEU A 56 -7.66 -11.05 -7.13
C LEU A 56 -6.98 -11.77 -8.29
N LEU A 57 -5.65 -11.99 -8.23
CA LEU A 57 -4.92 -12.81 -9.19
C LEU A 57 -5.03 -14.31 -8.93
N LEU A 58 -5.40 -14.74 -7.72
CA LEU A 58 -5.48 -16.15 -7.30
C LEU A 58 -6.84 -16.76 -7.70
N ARG A 59 -7.07 -16.88 -8.99
CA ARG A 59 -8.33 -17.32 -9.61
C ARG A 59 -8.16 -18.73 -10.20
N PHE A 60 -8.68 -19.73 -9.50
CA PHE A 60 -8.56 -21.13 -9.88
C PHE A 60 -9.95 -21.68 -10.21
N PRO A 61 -10.33 -21.87 -11.49
CA PRO A 61 -11.63 -22.44 -11.86
C PRO A 61 -11.89 -23.80 -11.22
N SER A 62 -10.88 -24.66 -11.20
CA SER A 62 -10.85 -25.93 -10.46
C SER A 62 -9.74 -25.82 -9.44
N ILE A 63 -10.07 -25.52 -8.20
CA ILE A 63 -9.07 -25.34 -7.14
C ILE A 63 -8.62 -26.69 -6.60
N CYS A 64 -7.32 -26.95 -6.62
CA CYS A 64 -6.73 -28.17 -6.10
C CYS A 64 -5.57 -27.87 -5.15
N ARG A 65 -5.05 -28.92 -4.50
CA ARG A 65 -3.91 -28.82 -3.59
C ARG A 65 -2.71 -28.10 -4.21
N ASP A 66 -2.36 -28.48 -5.44
CA ASP A 66 -1.14 -27.98 -6.10
C ASP A 66 -1.28 -26.51 -6.51
N ASP A 67 -2.50 -26.02 -6.76
CA ASP A 67 -2.79 -24.60 -6.98
C ASP A 67 -2.54 -23.76 -5.73
N LEU A 68 -2.84 -24.29 -4.54
CA LEU A 68 -2.73 -23.55 -3.28
C LEU A 68 -1.36 -23.68 -2.63
N LEU A 69 -0.63 -24.74 -2.89
CA LEU A 69 0.64 -25.04 -2.22
C LEU A 69 1.67 -23.89 -2.29
N PRO A 70 1.82 -23.13 -3.40
CA PRO A 70 2.72 -21.98 -3.45
C PRO A 70 2.36 -20.82 -2.50
N TRP A 71 1.08 -20.70 -2.14
CA TRP A 71 0.54 -19.60 -1.36
C TRP A 71 0.41 -19.90 0.13
N ILE A 72 0.64 -21.15 0.53
CA ILE A 72 0.56 -21.59 1.93
C ILE A 72 1.94 -21.52 2.57
N SER A 73 2.06 -20.71 3.62
CA SER A 73 3.29 -20.65 4.41
C SER A 73 3.44 -21.88 5.31
N ALA A 74 4.69 -22.24 5.62
CA ALA A 74 4.98 -23.33 6.57
C ALA A 74 4.35 -23.07 7.94
N SER A 75 4.38 -21.81 8.40
CA SER A 75 3.81 -21.41 9.69
C SER A 75 2.30 -21.61 9.78
N MET A 76 1.55 -21.44 8.68
CA MET A 76 0.10 -21.71 8.67
C MET A 76 -0.20 -23.18 8.86
N ALA A 77 0.54 -24.05 8.18
CA ALA A 77 0.39 -25.51 8.31
C ALA A 77 0.80 -26.01 9.71
N GLU A 78 1.89 -25.47 10.26
CA GLU A 78 2.35 -25.78 11.62
C GLU A 78 1.33 -25.37 12.70
N GLN A 79 0.72 -24.18 12.58
CA GLN A 79 -0.33 -23.73 13.50
C GLN A 79 -1.57 -24.64 13.45
N ALA A 80 -1.85 -25.25 12.30
CA ALA A 80 -2.91 -26.23 12.13
C ALA A 80 -2.50 -27.65 12.56
N GLY A 81 -1.23 -27.89 12.88
CA GLY A 81 -0.71 -29.22 13.22
C GLY A 81 -0.69 -30.19 12.06
N GLN A 82 -0.56 -29.70 10.83
CA GLN A 82 -0.61 -30.47 9.59
C GLN A 82 0.67 -30.31 8.77
N SER A 83 0.91 -31.25 7.84
CA SER A 83 1.90 -31.01 6.79
C SER A 83 1.40 -29.89 5.86
N ARG A 84 2.31 -29.27 5.12
CA ARG A 84 1.96 -28.18 4.18
C ARG A 84 1.06 -28.70 3.05
N GLU A 85 1.28 -29.94 2.63
CA GLU A 85 0.51 -30.62 1.60
C GLU A 85 -0.91 -30.98 2.09
N ASP A 86 -1.04 -31.54 3.31
CA ASP A 86 -2.34 -31.87 3.89
C ASP A 86 -3.16 -30.60 4.18
N PHE A 87 -2.51 -29.55 4.66
CA PHE A 87 -3.17 -28.26 4.86
C PHE A 87 -3.66 -27.67 3.54
N ALA A 88 -2.84 -27.72 2.46
CA ALA A 88 -3.23 -27.25 1.14
C ALA A 88 -4.42 -28.03 0.57
N GLN A 89 -4.46 -29.35 0.78
CA GLN A 89 -5.59 -30.18 0.37
C GLN A 89 -6.87 -29.79 1.13
N ALA A 90 -6.79 -29.67 2.43
CA ALA A 90 -7.94 -29.28 3.27
C ALA A 90 -8.48 -27.88 2.92
N GLU A 91 -7.57 -26.94 2.64
CA GLU A 91 -7.95 -25.59 2.22
C GLU A 91 -8.60 -25.57 0.84
N ALA A 92 -8.08 -26.35 -0.13
CA ALA A 92 -8.67 -26.47 -1.46
C ALA A 92 -10.10 -27.00 -1.37
N GLU A 93 -10.32 -28.07 -0.61
CA GLU A 93 -11.66 -28.64 -0.40
C GLU A 93 -12.58 -27.64 0.32
N ARG A 94 -12.08 -26.94 1.33
CA ARG A 94 -12.85 -25.93 2.06
C ARG A 94 -13.28 -24.78 1.15
N TRP A 95 -12.37 -24.31 0.29
CA TRP A 95 -12.63 -23.20 -0.62
C TRP A 95 -13.64 -23.60 -1.71
N GLU A 96 -13.44 -24.77 -2.32
CA GLU A 96 -14.36 -25.30 -3.33
C GLU A 96 -15.77 -25.47 -2.78
N ASN A 97 -15.90 -26.13 -1.61
CA ASN A 97 -17.19 -26.32 -0.95
C ASN A 97 -17.86 -24.96 -0.60
N GLY A 98 -17.08 -23.98 -0.15
CA GLY A 98 -17.57 -22.65 0.17
C GLY A 98 -18.08 -21.91 -1.07
N ARG A 99 -17.35 -21.95 -2.18
CA ARG A 99 -17.75 -21.37 -3.46
C ARG A 99 -19.02 -22.01 -4.01
N MET A 100 -19.06 -23.34 -4.04
CA MET A 100 -20.24 -24.10 -4.52
C MET A 100 -21.48 -23.78 -3.68
N ALA A 101 -21.36 -23.75 -2.36
CA ALA A 101 -22.45 -23.36 -1.47
C ALA A 101 -22.95 -21.92 -1.69
N ALA A 102 -22.05 -21.03 -2.11
CA ALA A 102 -22.38 -19.64 -2.48
C ALA A 102 -22.93 -19.50 -3.91
N GLY A 103 -22.96 -20.60 -4.71
CA GLY A 103 -23.38 -20.61 -6.11
C GLY A 103 -22.33 -19.99 -7.06
N MET A 104 -21.06 -20.02 -6.66
CA MET A 104 -19.92 -19.59 -7.48
C MET A 104 -19.30 -20.82 -8.13
N ASP A 105 -19.84 -21.22 -9.26
CA ASP A 105 -19.36 -22.39 -10.02
C ASP A 105 -18.06 -22.10 -10.79
N ALA A 106 -17.45 -23.15 -11.33
CA ALA A 106 -16.21 -23.05 -12.09
C ALA A 106 -16.33 -22.12 -13.31
N ALA A 107 -17.48 -22.12 -14.00
CA ALA A 107 -17.70 -21.28 -15.17
C ALA A 107 -17.65 -19.78 -14.82
N ARG A 108 -18.17 -19.41 -13.66
CA ARG A 108 -18.12 -18.02 -13.18
C ARG A 108 -16.70 -17.60 -12.79
N VAL A 109 -15.94 -18.50 -12.17
CA VAL A 109 -14.52 -18.25 -11.88
C VAL A 109 -13.70 -18.17 -13.17
N GLU A 110 -14.02 -18.96 -14.19
CA GLU A 110 -13.38 -18.87 -15.49
C GLU A 110 -13.62 -17.53 -16.18
N GLN A 111 -14.84 -16.97 -16.09
CA GLN A 111 -15.13 -15.61 -16.55
C GLN A 111 -14.25 -14.58 -15.85
N LEU A 112 -14.13 -14.68 -14.53
CA LEU A 112 -13.23 -13.81 -13.76
C LEU A 112 -11.76 -14.02 -14.18
N ALA A 113 -11.35 -15.25 -14.46
CA ALA A 113 -9.96 -15.58 -14.84
C ALA A 113 -9.56 -15.00 -16.20
N GLN A 114 -10.52 -14.69 -17.09
CA GLN A 114 -10.27 -14.06 -18.38
C GLN A 114 -10.02 -12.55 -18.30
N ALA A 115 -10.28 -11.92 -17.15
CA ALA A 115 -10.10 -10.49 -16.99
C ALA A 115 -8.61 -10.11 -16.97
N ASP A 116 -8.29 -8.95 -17.56
CA ASP A 116 -6.97 -8.34 -17.49
C ASP A 116 -6.81 -7.66 -16.12
N ILE A 117 -6.03 -8.29 -15.23
CA ILE A 117 -5.69 -7.72 -13.91
C ILE A 117 -4.18 -7.59 -13.83
N THR A 118 -3.71 -6.37 -13.61
CA THR A 118 -2.30 -6.04 -13.50
C THR A 118 -2.00 -5.43 -12.13
N VAL A 119 -0.98 -5.95 -11.43
CA VAL A 119 -0.49 -5.36 -10.18
C VAL A 119 0.70 -4.47 -10.48
N TYR A 120 0.54 -3.19 -10.23
CA TYR A 120 1.57 -2.18 -10.33
C TYR A 120 2.25 -1.98 -8.97
N THR A 121 3.58 -1.97 -8.98
CA THR A 121 4.41 -1.76 -7.79
C THR A 121 5.36 -0.59 -8.01
N PRO A 122 4.92 0.65 -7.74
CA PRO A 122 5.74 1.83 -7.90
C PRO A 122 7.08 1.71 -7.15
N GLY A 123 8.19 2.00 -7.80
CA GLY A 123 9.51 1.89 -7.18
C GLY A 123 10.00 0.46 -6.92
N SER A 124 9.35 -0.57 -7.49
CA SER A 124 9.71 -1.97 -7.32
C SER A 124 9.47 -2.78 -8.60
N HIS A 125 10.29 -3.82 -8.81
CA HIS A 125 10.12 -4.81 -9.88
C HIS A 125 9.38 -6.08 -9.40
N SER A 126 8.74 -6.03 -8.24
CA SER A 126 7.96 -7.17 -7.74
C SER A 126 6.68 -7.40 -8.54
N GLY A 127 6.07 -6.34 -9.04
CA GLY A 127 4.99 -6.36 -10.01
C GLY A 127 5.38 -5.58 -11.26
N THR A 128 4.41 -5.01 -11.98
CA THR A 128 4.68 -4.14 -13.13
C THR A 128 5.16 -2.77 -12.63
N PRO A 129 6.34 -2.30 -13.08
CA PRO A 129 6.82 -0.97 -12.72
C PRO A 129 5.88 0.12 -13.24
N LEU A 130 5.76 1.21 -12.48
CA LEU A 130 4.95 2.37 -12.83
C LEU A 130 5.80 3.63 -12.74
N SER A 131 5.91 4.36 -13.85
CA SER A 131 6.65 5.62 -13.91
C SER A 131 5.84 6.75 -13.25
N ILE A 132 6.42 7.38 -12.22
CA ILE A 132 5.72 8.36 -11.37
C ILE A 132 6.35 9.75 -11.46
N LEU A 133 7.67 9.84 -11.67
CA LEU A 133 8.39 11.11 -11.68
C LEU A 133 8.39 11.83 -13.05
N ASN A 134 7.74 11.27 -14.05
CA ASN A 134 7.44 11.93 -15.31
C ASN A 134 6.10 12.67 -15.18
N LEU A 135 6.17 13.94 -14.78
CA LEU A 135 4.98 14.78 -14.57
C LEU A 135 4.51 15.33 -15.92
N THR A 136 3.69 14.54 -16.60
CA THR A 136 3.16 14.91 -17.93
C THR A 136 2.27 16.14 -17.84
N THR A 137 2.27 16.92 -18.91
CA THR A 137 1.40 18.10 -19.01
C THR A 137 -0.07 17.69 -18.89
N PRO A 138 -0.89 18.45 -18.14
CA PRO A 138 -2.32 18.22 -18.08
C PRO A 138 -2.98 18.37 -19.46
N SER A 139 -4.16 17.74 -19.62
CA SER A 139 -4.94 17.84 -20.85
C SER A 139 -5.29 19.30 -21.19
N GLU A 140 -5.53 19.56 -22.47
CA GLU A 140 -5.89 20.90 -22.93
C GLU A 140 -7.14 21.46 -22.24
N SER A 141 -8.16 20.62 -22.02
CA SER A 141 -9.37 21.00 -21.29
C SER A 141 -9.09 21.43 -19.85
N LEU A 142 -8.16 20.75 -19.15
CA LEU A 142 -7.76 21.13 -17.79
C LEU A 142 -6.91 22.41 -17.80
N ARG A 143 -6.07 22.60 -18.82
CA ARG A 143 -5.26 23.83 -18.97
C ARG A 143 -6.09 25.08 -19.26
N GLN A 144 -7.25 24.92 -19.91
CA GLN A 144 -8.20 26.00 -20.17
C GLN A 144 -9.05 26.38 -18.95
N ASP A 145 -9.19 25.49 -17.97
CA ASP A 145 -9.87 25.73 -16.69
C ASP A 145 -8.84 26.19 -15.64
N THR A 146 -8.76 27.49 -15.45
CA THR A 146 -7.76 28.12 -14.55
C THR A 146 -7.87 27.64 -13.12
N GLU A 147 -9.08 27.47 -12.57
CA GLU A 147 -9.29 27.05 -11.18
C GLU A 147 -8.89 25.57 -11.01
N ALA A 148 -9.31 24.71 -11.94
CA ALA A 148 -8.96 23.30 -11.93
C ALA A 148 -7.44 23.09 -12.12
N LEU A 149 -6.80 23.85 -12.99
CA LEU A 149 -5.35 23.79 -13.18
C LEU A 149 -4.60 24.22 -11.92
N GLN A 150 -5.02 25.29 -11.26
CA GLN A 150 -4.39 25.74 -10.01
C GLN A 150 -4.54 24.71 -8.88
N SER A 151 -5.71 24.10 -8.73
CA SER A 151 -5.92 23.01 -7.76
C SER A 151 -5.02 21.81 -8.05
N TYR A 152 -4.91 21.42 -9.33
CA TYR A 152 -4.05 20.33 -9.78
C TYR A 152 -2.56 20.62 -9.52
N ILE A 153 -2.07 21.83 -9.83
CA ILE A 153 -0.71 22.27 -9.55
C ILE A 153 -0.46 22.26 -8.04
N SER A 154 -1.37 22.85 -7.27
CA SER A 154 -1.23 22.94 -5.82
C SER A 154 -1.05 21.58 -5.15
N SER A 155 -1.91 20.61 -5.48
CA SER A 155 -1.80 19.26 -4.92
C SER A 155 -0.57 18.50 -5.41
N THR A 156 -0.14 18.69 -6.67
CA THR A 156 1.09 18.09 -7.21
C THR A 156 2.33 18.63 -6.51
N VAL A 157 2.40 19.96 -6.33
CA VAL A 157 3.52 20.63 -5.65
C VAL A 157 3.58 20.23 -4.18
N ALA A 158 2.44 20.20 -3.49
CA ALA A 158 2.37 19.71 -2.11
C ALA A 158 2.88 18.27 -1.99
N GLY A 159 2.49 17.39 -2.91
CA GLY A 159 2.97 16.01 -2.97
C GLY A 159 4.48 15.92 -3.17
N LEU A 160 5.03 16.68 -4.12
CA LEU A 160 6.47 16.73 -4.40
C LEU A 160 7.28 17.25 -3.20
N LEU A 161 6.81 18.31 -2.54
CA LEU A 161 7.47 18.87 -1.36
C LEU A 161 7.43 17.88 -0.20
N SER A 162 6.29 17.24 0.03
CA SER A 162 6.16 16.17 1.04
C SER A 162 7.14 15.01 0.78
N LEU A 163 7.33 14.60 -0.48
CA LEU A 163 8.27 13.54 -0.86
C LEU A 163 9.71 13.89 -0.46
N VAL A 164 10.13 15.15 -0.63
CA VAL A 164 11.46 15.63 -0.20
C VAL A 164 11.53 16.08 1.25
N GLY A 165 10.48 15.80 2.04
CA GLY A 165 10.44 16.05 3.48
C GLY A 165 10.19 17.50 3.86
N LEU A 166 9.47 18.24 3.00
CA LEU A 166 9.00 19.60 3.28
C LEU A 166 7.47 19.60 3.38
N ASP A 167 6.96 20.05 4.52
CA ASP A 167 5.54 20.32 4.73
C ASP A 167 5.33 21.83 4.55
N ALA A 168 4.96 22.23 3.36
CA ALA A 168 4.98 23.63 2.94
C ALA A 168 3.56 24.20 2.79
N ASP A 169 3.34 25.38 3.39
CA ASP A 169 2.08 26.11 3.26
C ASP A 169 1.97 26.78 1.88
N PRO A 170 0.84 26.60 1.16
CA PRO A 170 0.65 27.15 -0.18
C PRO A 170 0.72 28.67 -0.31
N LEU A 171 0.46 29.41 0.77
CA LEU A 171 0.37 30.87 0.75
C LEU A 171 1.63 31.56 1.28
N THR A 172 2.40 30.89 2.13
CA THR A 172 3.49 31.52 2.87
C THR A 172 4.87 31.02 2.48
N ASP A 173 4.99 29.77 2.03
CA ASP A 173 6.29 29.15 1.83
C ASP A 173 6.84 29.37 0.41
N ARG A 174 8.06 29.88 0.36
CA ARG A 174 8.75 30.28 -0.87
C ARG A 174 8.95 29.08 -1.82
N GLU A 175 9.22 27.92 -1.27
CA GLU A 175 9.37 26.64 -1.99
C GLU A 175 8.10 26.31 -2.77
N PHE A 176 6.96 26.41 -2.10
CA PHE A 176 5.67 26.13 -2.70
C PHE A 176 5.33 27.14 -3.81
N ILE A 177 5.51 28.42 -3.53
CA ILE A 177 5.20 29.52 -4.47
C ILE A 177 6.10 29.42 -5.71
N LEU A 178 7.41 29.15 -5.54
CA LEU A 178 8.33 28.97 -6.66
C LEU A 178 7.90 27.81 -7.55
N LEU A 179 7.70 26.61 -6.96
CA LEU A 179 7.32 25.42 -7.72
C LEU A 179 5.99 25.62 -8.44
N SER A 180 4.98 26.17 -7.76
CA SER A 180 3.67 26.45 -8.38
C SER A 180 3.79 27.40 -9.56
N THR A 181 4.65 28.39 -9.47
CA THR A 181 4.93 29.33 -10.57
C THR A 181 5.61 28.63 -11.74
N LEU A 182 6.59 27.76 -11.48
CA LEU A 182 7.29 26.98 -12.50
C LEU A 182 6.35 26.01 -13.22
N PHE A 183 5.50 25.27 -12.49
CA PHE A 183 4.51 24.38 -13.07
C PHE A 183 3.48 25.15 -13.90
N THR A 184 2.98 26.28 -13.37
CA THR A 184 2.04 27.12 -14.11
C THR A 184 2.64 27.61 -15.43
N ALA A 185 3.88 28.09 -15.43
CA ALA A 185 4.56 28.56 -16.64
C ALA A 185 4.71 27.47 -17.70
N ARG A 186 5.10 26.25 -17.30
CA ARG A 186 5.32 25.15 -18.26
C ARG A 186 4.02 24.47 -18.70
N TRP A 187 3.15 24.15 -17.77
CA TRP A 187 1.92 23.45 -18.10
C TRP A 187 0.90 24.31 -18.85
N SER A 188 0.89 25.64 -18.65
CA SER A 188 0.02 26.52 -19.44
C SER A 188 0.35 26.48 -20.94
N VAL A 189 1.61 26.28 -21.30
CA VAL A 189 2.06 26.17 -22.69
C VAL A 189 2.11 24.72 -23.21
N GLY A 190 1.75 23.74 -22.37
CA GLY A 190 1.68 22.34 -22.77
C GLY A 190 2.99 21.57 -22.64
N GLU A 191 3.98 22.11 -21.94
CA GLU A 191 5.26 21.43 -21.70
C GLU A 191 5.15 20.49 -20.48
N SER A 192 5.61 19.26 -20.65
CA SER A 192 5.77 18.30 -19.52
C SER A 192 6.97 18.67 -18.66
N VAL A 193 6.94 18.25 -17.41
CA VAL A 193 8.00 18.48 -16.44
C VAL A 193 8.52 17.12 -15.98
N ASP A 194 9.80 16.86 -16.19
CA ASP A 194 10.51 15.76 -15.54
C ASP A 194 11.35 16.27 -14.37
N LEU A 195 11.80 15.38 -13.53
CA LEU A 195 12.55 15.77 -12.34
C LEU A 195 13.90 16.45 -12.67
N PRO A 196 14.69 16.01 -13.66
CA PRO A 196 15.89 16.72 -14.10
C PRO A 196 15.64 18.15 -14.56
N SER A 197 14.60 18.36 -15.37
CA SER A 197 14.24 19.71 -15.86
C SER A 197 13.70 20.59 -14.73
N LEU A 198 12.98 20.02 -13.77
CA LEU A 198 12.52 20.72 -12.57
C LEU A 198 13.69 21.20 -11.72
N ILE A 199 14.68 20.34 -11.44
CA ILE A 199 15.90 20.70 -10.69
C ILE A 199 16.63 21.85 -11.36
N THR A 200 16.78 21.78 -12.68
CA THR A 200 17.41 22.85 -13.46
C THR A 200 16.60 24.15 -13.38
N ALA A 201 15.27 24.07 -13.47
CA ALA A 201 14.39 25.23 -13.37
C ALA A 201 14.35 25.84 -11.98
N ILE A 202 14.51 25.05 -10.90
CA ILE A 202 14.66 25.57 -9.54
C ILE A 202 15.95 26.35 -9.37
N GLN A 203 17.08 25.83 -9.90
CA GLN A 203 18.38 26.51 -9.81
C GLN A 203 18.41 27.81 -10.62
N LYS A 204 17.96 27.72 -11.88
CA LYS A 204 17.96 28.83 -12.83
C LYS A 204 16.57 29.03 -13.44
N PRO A 205 15.61 29.56 -12.66
CA PRO A 205 14.28 29.79 -13.18
C PRO A 205 14.32 30.87 -14.27
N GLN A 206 13.56 30.67 -15.33
CA GLN A 206 13.37 31.68 -16.39
C GLN A 206 12.32 32.71 -15.94
N LEU A 207 12.55 33.31 -14.77
CA LEU A 207 11.64 34.24 -14.09
C LEU A 207 12.46 35.39 -13.51
N ASP A 208 12.11 36.62 -13.85
CA ASP A 208 12.76 37.80 -13.27
C ASP A 208 12.16 38.17 -11.89
N LYS A 209 10.91 37.86 -11.66
CA LYS A 209 10.15 38.21 -10.44
C LYS A 209 9.07 37.16 -10.12
N ILE A 210 8.74 37.11 -8.83
CA ILE A 210 7.58 36.39 -8.31
C ILE A 210 6.65 37.43 -7.67
N GLY A 211 5.44 37.52 -8.20
CA GLY A 211 4.56 38.65 -7.86
C GLY A 211 5.19 39.96 -8.28
N VAL A 212 5.39 40.89 -7.31
CA VAL A 212 6.02 42.18 -7.55
C VAL A 212 7.50 42.21 -7.15
N MET A 213 8.01 41.17 -6.49
CA MET A 213 9.38 41.13 -5.97
C MET A 213 10.35 40.51 -6.98
N PRO A 214 11.58 41.07 -7.13
CA PRO A 214 12.64 40.37 -7.85
C PRO A 214 12.90 39.00 -7.26
N LEU A 215 13.17 38.01 -8.14
CA LEU A 215 13.37 36.62 -7.73
C LEU A 215 14.45 36.47 -6.65
N GLU A 216 15.58 37.15 -6.80
CA GLU A 216 16.70 37.08 -5.83
C GLU A 216 16.35 37.64 -4.45
N SER A 217 15.43 38.60 -4.38
CA SER A 217 14.93 39.14 -3.12
C SER A 217 13.89 38.23 -2.48
N PHE A 218 13.08 37.54 -3.29
CA PHE A 218 12.05 36.64 -2.82
C PHE A 218 12.63 35.28 -2.39
N TYR A 219 13.47 34.71 -3.23
CA TYR A 219 14.07 33.40 -2.99
C TYR A 219 15.50 33.35 -3.57
N PRO A 220 16.52 33.67 -2.75
CA PRO A 220 17.91 33.77 -3.17
C PRO A 220 18.46 32.48 -3.81
N GLU A 221 19.44 32.59 -4.71
CA GLU A 221 20.06 31.45 -5.41
C GLU A 221 20.56 30.36 -4.47
N LYS A 222 21.17 30.74 -3.34
CA LYS A 222 21.65 29.81 -2.32
C LYS A 222 20.53 28.92 -1.77
N ASP A 223 19.36 29.49 -1.51
CA ASP A 223 18.22 28.77 -0.94
C ASP A 223 17.55 27.91 -2.01
N ARG A 224 17.46 28.41 -3.27
CA ARG A 224 17.01 27.62 -4.42
C ARG A 224 17.92 26.42 -4.67
N PHE A 225 19.23 26.57 -4.53
CA PHE A 225 20.19 25.48 -4.64
C PHE A 225 19.95 24.42 -3.56
N ALA A 226 19.64 24.83 -2.32
CA ALA A 226 19.31 23.89 -1.25
C ALA A 226 18.04 23.07 -1.55
N LEU A 227 17.00 23.68 -2.14
CA LEU A 227 15.81 22.98 -2.60
C LEU A 227 16.13 22.04 -3.75
N ALA A 228 16.88 22.49 -4.76
CA ALA A 228 17.30 21.69 -5.90
C ALA A 228 18.09 20.46 -5.46
N MET A 229 18.97 20.58 -4.46
CA MET A 229 19.74 19.48 -3.91
C MET A 229 18.84 18.41 -3.24
N ARG A 230 17.72 18.80 -2.61
CA ARG A 230 16.78 17.80 -2.07
C ARG A 230 16.17 16.93 -3.17
N PHE A 231 15.76 17.54 -4.28
CA PHE A 231 15.25 16.80 -5.44
C PHE A 231 16.36 16.01 -6.15
N ASN A 232 17.58 16.55 -6.22
CA ASN A 232 18.71 15.84 -6.81
C ASN A 232 19.06 14.57 -6.00
N ASN A 233 18.89 14.58 -4.70
CA ASN A 233 19.11 13.40 -3.85
C ASN A 233 18.15 12.27 -4.20
N LEU A 234 16.92 12.57 -4.64
CA LEU A 234 16.01 11.55 -5.16
C LEU A 234 16.58 10.89 -6.43
N LEU A 235 17.04 11.70 -7.40
CA LEU A 235 17.65 11.17 -8.64
C LEU A 235 18.94 10.40 -8.39
N ALA A 236 19.76 10.86 -7.45
CA ALA A 236 21.03 10.23 -7.13
C ALA A 236 20.89 8.93 -6.35
N SER A 237 19.72 8.69 -5.75
CA SER A 237 19.45 7.45 -5.01
C SER A 237 19.03 6.33 -5.97
N PRO A 238 19.72 5.17 -5.97
CA PRO A 238 19.35 4.02 -6.79
C PRO A 238 17.90 3.55 -6.57
N GLN A 239 17.38 3.73 -5.37
CA GLN A 239 15.99 3.40 -5.01
C GLN A 239 14.97 4.13 -5.89
N TYR A 240 15.26 5.37 -6.31
CA TYR A 240 14.33 6.16 -7.13
C TYR A 240 14.53 5.99 -8.65
N ALA A 241 15.57 5.26 -9.08
CA ALA A 241 15.75 4.95 -10.51
C ALA A 241 14.53 4.19 -11.07
N THR A 242 13.99 3.25 -10.31
CA THR A 242 12.78 2.48 -10.68
C THR A 242 11.51 3.32 -10.76
N TRP A 243 11.48 4.52 -10.18
CA TRP A 243 10.35 5.45 -10.26
C TRP A 243 10.27 6.19 -11.61
N MET A 244 11.30 6.07 -12.42
CA MET A 244 11.36 6.58 -13.79
C MET A 244 11.01 5.51 -14.82
N GLU A 245 10.94 4.24 -14.40
CA GLU A 245 10.73 3.08 -15.27
C GLU A 245 9.27 2.65 -15.30
N GLY A 246 8.90 1.89 -16.33
CA GLY A 246 7.59 1.27 -16.46
C GLY A 246 6.56 2.09 -17.21
N GLU A 247 5.30 1.66 -17.10
CA GLU A 247 4.17 2.34 -17.73
C GLU A 247 3.92 3.71 -17.10
N ALA A 248 3.44 4.66 -17.91
CA ALA A 248 3.06 5.97 -17.38
C ALA A 248 1.81 5.84 -16.49
N MET A 249 1.73 6.64 -15.42
CA MET A 249 0.55 6.73 -14.56
C MET A 249 -0.57 7.50 -15.28
N ASP A 250 -1.14 6.88 -16.32
CA ASP A 250 -2.30 7.40 -17.05
C ASP A 250 -3.54 6.55 -16.77
N PRO A 251 -4.60 7.10 -16.15
CA PRO A 251 -5.81 6.36 -15.85
C PRO A 251 -6.47 5.71 -17.06
N GLN A 252 -6.33 6.27 -18.26
CA GLN A 252 -6.87 5.65 -19.47
C GLN A 252 -6.15 4.33 -19.77
N ALA A 253 -4.83 4.30 -19.70
CA ALA A 253 -4.02 3.08 -19.92
C ALA A 253 -4.17 2.08 -18.75
N LEU A 254 -4.36 2.58 -17.52
CA LEU A 254 -4.58 1.74 -16.34
C LEU A 254 -5.97 1.07 -16.34
N LEU A 255 -6.98 1.71 -16.91
CA LEU A 255 -8.37 1.22 -16.94
C LEU A 255 -8.72 0.45 -18.22
N TYR A 256 -7.99 0.66 -19.30
CA TYR A 256 -8.29 0.03 -20.60
C TYR A 256 -7.02 -0.42 -21.30
N THR A 257 -7.08 -1.59 -21.92
CA THR A 257 -6.01 -2.04 -22.82
C THR A 257 -5.94 -1.17 -24.09
N PRO A 258 -4.87 -1.24 -24.88
CA PRO A 258 -4.80 -0.52 -26.16
C PRO A 258 -5.95 -0.87 -27.13
N GLU A 259 -6.50 -2.08 -27.02
CA GLU A 259 -7.67 -2.54 -27.81
C GLU A 259 -9.02 -2.06 -27.22
N GLY A 260 -9.00 -1.30 -26.11
CA GLY A 260 -10.20 -0.77 -25.45
C GLY A 260 -10.92 -1.77 -24.55
N LYS A 261 -10.29 -2.91 -24.20
CA LYS A 261 -10.88 -3.87 -23.24
C LYS A 261 -10.71 -3.35 -21.80
N PRO A 262 -11.70 -3.62 -20.91
CA PRO A 262 -11.59 -3.27 -19.51
C PRO A 262 -10.38 -3.93 -18.84
N ARG A 263 -9.68 -3.16 -18.00
CA ARG A 263 -8.53 -3.61 -17.21
C ARG A 263 -8.77 -3.28 -15.73
N VAL A 264 -8.24 -4.10 -14.86
CA VAL A 264 -8.14 -3.83 -13.42
C VAL A 264 -6.67 -3.57 -13.08
N ALA A 265 -6.39 -2.34 -12.66
CA ALA A 265 -5.07 -1.94 -12.21
C ALA A 265 -5.03 -1.88 -10.68
N ILE A 266 -4.21 -2.73 -10.07
CA ILE A 266 -4.01 -2.75 -8.62
C ILE A 266 -2.68 -2.07 -8.31
N LEU A 267 -2.72 -0.91 -7.64
CA LEU A 267 -1.53 -0.25 -7.14
C LEU A 267 -1.20 -0.78 -5.75
N SER A 268 -0.29 -1.73 -5.69
CA SER A 268 0.24 -2.26 -4.44
C SER A 268 1.36 -1.35 -3.95
N ILE A 269 1.09 -0.62 -2.87
CA ILE A 269 1.98 0.41 -2.30
C ILE A 269 2.42 0.10 -0.87
N GLY A 270 2.21 -1.14 -0.41
CA GLY A 270 2.55 -1.57 0.95
C GLY A 270 4.03 -1.45 1.30
N HIS A 271 4.92 -1.60 0.32
CA HIS A 271 6.37 -1.51 0.45
C HIS A 271 6.92 -0.07 0.52
N LEU A 272 6.11 0.93 0.19
CA LEU A 272 6.52 2.33 0.20
C LEU A 272 6.43 2.93 1.61
N SER A 273 7.28 3.89 1.92
CA SER A 273 7.16 4.72 3.13
C SER A 273 5.89 5.58 3.10
N ASP A 274 5.44 6.09 4.24
CA ASP A 274 4.22 6.90 4.33
C ASP A 274 4.25 8.15 3.44
N ARG A 275 5.43 8.79 3.27
CA ARG A 275 5.61 9.94 2.38
C ARG A 275 5.48 9.55 0.91
N GLU A 276 6.09 8.45 0.53
CA GLU A 276 6.02 7.92 -0.82
C GLU A 276 4.59 7.48 -1.17
N ARG A 277 3.92 6.78 -0.26
CA ARG A 277 2.50 6.43 -0.40
C ARG A 277 1.64 7.67 -0.61
N MET A 278 1.82 8.69 0.23
CA MET A 278 1.07 9.95 0.13
C MET A 278 1.30 10.62 -1.23
N PHE A 279 2.54 10.66 -1.71
CA PHE A 279 2.87 11.22 -3.02
C PHE A 279 2.21 10.44 -4.16
N VAL A 280 2.38 9.11 -4.19
CA VAL A 280 1.82 8.24 -5.24
C VAL A 280 0.30 8.36 -5.29
N VAL A 281 -0.37 8.27 -4.13
CA VAL A 281 -1.84 8.37 -4.04
C VAL A 281 -2.31 9.75 -4.49
N THR A 282 -1.64 10.82 -4.05
CA THR A 282 -2.00 12.19 -4.44
C THR A 282 -1.91 12.37 -5.96
N LEU A 283 -0.80 11.93 -6.56
CA LEU A 283 -0.59 12.03 -8.00
C LEU A 283 -1.64 11.22 -8.77
N LEU A 284 -1.91 9.99 -8.34
CA LEU A 284 -2.94 9.14 -8.96
C LEU A 284 -4.32 9.79 -8.90
N LEU A 285 -4.74 10.25 -7.72
CA LEU A 285 -6.05 10.90 -7.57
C LEU A 285 -6.19 12.13 -8.45
N ASN A 286 -5.13 12.94 -8.59
CA ASN A 286 -5.09 14.08 -9.51
C ASN A 286 -5.25 13.65 -10.97
N GLN A 287 -4.54 12.58 -11.38
CA GLN A 287 -4.67 12.04 -12.73
C GLN A 287 -6.08 11.50 -12.99
N VAL A 288 -6.69 10.83 -11.98
CA VAL A 288 -8.07 10.34 -12.08
C VAL A 288 -9.06 11.50 -12.21
N VAL A 289 -8.90 12.58 -11.45
CA VAL A 289 -9.74 13.80 -11.60
C VAL A 289 -9.60 14.39 -13.01
N ALA A 290 -8.37 14.51 -13.51
CA ALA A 290 -8.11 15.03 -14.84
C ALA A 290 -8.67 14.12 -15.93
N TRP A 291 -8.55 12.79 -15.80
CA TRP A 291 -9.14 11.81 -16.72
C TRP A 291 -10.67 11.85 -16.69
N MET A 292 -11.27 11.87 -15.51
CA MET A 292 -12.72 11.93 -15.31
C MET A 292 -13.35 13.13 -16.04
N ARG A 293 -12.76 14.32 -15.91
CA ARG A 293 -13.25 15.56 -16.54
C ARG A 293 -13.21 15.53 -18.07
N ARG A 294 -12.42 14.65 -18.67
CA ARG A 294 -12.37 14.42 -20.13
C ARG A 294 -13.46 13.48 -20.62
N GLN A 295 -14.12 12.76 -19.71
CA GLN A 295 -15.14 11.79 -20.09
C GLN A 295 -16.48 12.49 -20.35
N PRO A 296 -17.29 12.00 -21.30
CA PRO A 296 -18.67 12.47 -21.43
C PRO A 296 -19.47 12.07 -20.19
N GLY A 297 -20.40 12.92 -19.78
CA GLY A 297 -21.31 12.62 -18.69
C GLY A 297 -22.17 11.40 -18.98
N GLN A 298 -22.40 10.57 -17.97
CA GLN A 298 -23.30 9.41 -18.05
C GLN A 298 -23.81 8.99 -16.66
N SER A 299 -25.01 8.37 -16.64
CA SER A 299 -25.64 7.85 -15.42
C SER A 299 -25.26 6.40 -15.10
N ALA A 300 -24.79 5.63 -16.09
CA ALA A 300 -24.32 4.28 -15.89
C ALA A 300 -22.91 4.27 -15.31
N LEU A 301 -22.56 3.22 -14.56
CA LEU A 301 -21.22 3.04 -14.03
C LEU A 301 -20.23 2.80 -15.19
N ARG A 302 -19.20 3.63 -15.28
CA ARG A 302 -18.13 3.57 -16.29
C ARG A 302 -16.91 2.83 -15.78
N ALA A 303 -16.50 3.15 -14.55
CA ALA A 303 -15.32 2.62 -13.92
C ALA A 303 -15.45 2.70 -12.39
N LEU A 304 -14.63 1.93 -11.69
CA LEU A 304 -14.51 1.98 -10.23
C LEU A 304 -13.13 2.48 -9.82
N LEU A 305 -13.10 3.36 -8.81
CA LEU A 305 -11.93 3.62 -7.98
C LEU A 305 -12.19 2.98 -6.61
N TYR A 306 -11.44 1.94 -6.29
CA TYR A 306 -11.47 1.29 -4.99
C TYR A 306 -10.23 1.66 -4.20
N MET A 307 -10.39 2.06 -2.94
CA MET A 307 -9.26 2.31 -2.05
C MET A 307 -9.43 1.53 -0.75
N ASP A 308 -8.54 0.55 -0.54
CA ASP A 308 -8.44 -0.12 0.76
C ASP A 308 -7.73 0.80 1.76
N GLU A 309 -8.19 0.79 3.01
CA GLU A 309 -7.63 1.58 4.11
C GLU A 309 -7.36 3.05 3.77
N VAL A 310 -8.44 3.83 3.62
CA VAL A 310 -8.35 5.28 3.31
C VAL A 310 -7.84 6.13 4.49
N HIS A 311 -7.59 5.51 5.65
CA HIS A 311 -7.02 6.16 6.83
C HIS A 311 -5.73 6.93 6.50
N GLY A 312 -5.61 8.16 6.99
CA GLY A 312 -4.47 9.04 6.75
C GLY A 312 -4.54 9.86 5.46
N TYR A 313 -5.30 9.42 4.45
CA TYR A 313 -5.44 10.13 3.17
C TYR A 313 -6.60 11.13 3.14
N PHE A 314 -7.56 10.96 4.06
CA PHE A 314 -8.78 11.77 4.09
C PHE A 314 -9.20 12.14 5.53
N PRO A 315 -8.29 12.72 6.34
CA PRO A 315 -8.55 13.03 7.75
C PRO A 315 -9.46 14.25 7.92
N PRO A 316 -10.18 14.36 9.07
CA PRO A 316 -11.13 15.45 9.31
C PRO A 316 -10.46 16.81 9.53
N VAL A 317 -9.29 16.85 10.16
CA VAL A 317 -8.65 18.09 10.62
C VAL A 317 -7.46 18.49 9.75
N SER A 318 -6.52 17.57 9.53
CA SER A 318 -5.35 17.86 8.68
C SER A 318 -5.72 17.88 7.19
N ASN A 319 -4.91 18.55 6.40
CA ASN A 319 -5.11 18.70 4.95
C ASN A 319 -3.93 18.08 4.17
N PRO A 320 -3.79 16.74 4.17
CA PRO A 320 -2.79 16.10 3.33
C PRO A 320 -3.06 16.39 1.85
N PRO A 321 -2.04 16.33 0.98
CA PRO A 321 -2.17 16.62 -0.45
C PRO A 321 -3.23 15.79 -1.17
N SER A 322 -3.53 14.58 -0.69
CA SER A 322 -4.56 13.67 -1.24
C SER A 322 -5.99 14.10 -0.96
N LYS A 323 -6.22 14.99 0.02
CA LYS A 323 -7.57 15.33 0.51
C LYS A 323 -8.40 16.07 -0.53
N GLU A 324 -7.86 17.10 -1.16
CA GLU A 324 -8.56 17.91 -2.17
C GLU A 324 -8.98 17.11 -3.40
N PRO A 325 -8.10 16.32 -4.07
CA PRO A 325 -8.53 15.49 -5.19
C PRO A 325 -9.56 14.43 -4.77
N MET A 326 -9.48 13.86 -3.56
CA MET A 326 -10.48 12.93 -3.05
C MET A 326 -11.85 13.61 -2.87
N LEU A 327 -11.89 14.80 -2.26
CA LEU A 327 -13.13 15.59 -2.13
C LEU A 327 -13.73 15.91 -3.49
N THR A 328 -12.91 16.24 -4.48
CA THR A 328 -13.35 16.52 -5.84
C THR A 328 -13.99 15.29 -6.48
N LEU A 329 -13.38 14.12 -6.32
CA LEU A 329 -13.96 12.87 -6.81
C LEU A 329 -15.31 12.57 -6.16
N LEU A 330 -15.40 12.62 -4.83
CA LEU A 330 -16.65 12.36 -4.11
C LEU A 330 -17.78 13.35 -4.46
N LYS A 331 -17.45 14.57 -4.89
CA LYS A 331 -18.45 15.57 -5.31
C LYS A 331 -18.85 15.47 -6.79
N GLN A 332 -17.93 15.13 -7.68
CA GLN A 332 -18.11 15.30 -9.12
C GLN A 332 -18.16 13.98 -9.91
N ALA A 333 -17.57 12.89 -9.41
CA ALA A 333 -17.35 11.68 -10.19
C ALA A 333 -18.64 10.97 -10.62
N ARG A 334 -19.72 11.11 -9.85
CA ARG A 334 -21.04 10.59 -10.20
C ARG A 334 -21.51 11.04 -11.61
N ALA A 335 -21.31 12.31 -11.93
CA ALA A 335 -21.77 12.86 -13.22
C ALA A 335 -21.08 12.22 -14.44
N PHE A 336 -19.93 11.61 -14.22
CA PHE A 336 -19.12 10.96 -15.26
C PHE A 336 -19.18 9.42 -15.21
N GLY A 337 -20.00 8.87 -14.31
CA GLY A 337 -20.14 7.43 -14.12
C GLY A 337 -18.94 6.78 -13.40
N LEU A 338 -18.11 7.54 -12.71
CA LEU A 338 -17.02 6.98 -11.90
C LEU A 338 -17.51 6.73 -10.47
N GLY A 339 -17.55 5.47 -10.07
CA GLY A 339 -17.85 5.05 -8.71
C GLY A 339 -16.59 5.08 -7.83
N VAL A 340 -16.72 5.62 -6.61
CA VAL A 340 -15.63 5.61 -5.62
C VAL A 340 -16.05 4.73 -4.45
N VAL A 341 -15.26 3.69 -4.17
CA VAL A 341 -15.47 2.78 -3.05
C VAL A 341 -14.31 2.90 -2.09
N LEU A 342 -14.59 3.33 -0.88
CA LEU A 342 -13.57 3.53 0.16
C LEU A 342 -13.75 2.49 1.27
N ALA A 343 -12.65 1.94 1.78
CA ALA A 343 -12.68 1.04 2.91
C ALA A 343 -11.84 1.58 4.07
N THR A 344 -12.29 1.39 5.31
CA THR A 344 -11.53 1.77 6.50
C THR A 344 -11.89 0.90 7.71
N GLN A 345 -10.94 0.79 8.63
CA GLN A 345 -11.17 0.18 9.93
C GLN A 345 -11.67 1.19 10.96
N ASN A 346 -11.35 2.46 10.77
CA ASN A 346 -11.65 3.53 11.72
C ASN A 346 -12.46 4.66 11.05
N PRO A 347 -13.79 4.67 11.19
CA PRO A 347 -14.63 5.70 10.62
C PRO A 347 -14.43 7.08 11.26
N ALA A 348 -13.88 7.12 12.49
CA ALA A 348 -13.68 8.35 13.24
C ALA A 348 -12.61 9.28 12.62
N ASP A 349 -11.71 8.72 11.82
CA ASP A 349 -10.57 9.43 11.25
C ASP A 349 -10.82 9.95 9.82
N LEU A 350 -12.09 10.05 9.41
CA LEU A 350 -12.49 10.50 8.09
C LEU A 350 -13.17 11.87 8.10
N ASP A 351 -13.01 12.62 7.02
CA ASP A 351 -13.70 13.90 6.84
C ASP A 351 -15.18 13.72 6.49
N TYR A 352 -16.06 13.98 7.45
CA TYR A 352 -17.52 13.85 7.27
C TYR A 352 -18.10 14.74 6.18
N LYS A 353 -17.47 15.86 5.83
CA LYS A 353 -17.94 16.73 4.73
C LYS A 353 -17.86 16.03 3.38
N GLY A 354 -16.88 15.15 3.18
CA GLY A 354 -16.81 14.33 1.98
C GLY A 354 -17.75 13.14 2.04
N LEU A 355 -17.89 12.54 3.23
CA LEU A 355 -18.72 11.35 3.42
C LEU A 355 -20.21 11.59 3.18
N SER A 356 -20.72 12.84 3.29
CA SER A 356 -22.10 13.20 2.95
C SER A 356 -22.47 12.94 1.47
N ASN A 357 -21.47 12.73 0.60
CA ASN A 357 -21.69 12.38 -0.81
C ASN A 357 -21.73 10.86 -1.05
N ILE A 358 -21.58 10.05 -0.02
CA ILE A 358 -21.58 8.59 -0.13
C ILE A 358 -23.00 8.06 0.00
N GLY A 359 -23.48 7.43 -1.07
CA GLY A 359 -24.85 6.92 -1.15
C GLY A 359 -25.02 5.54 -0.51
N THR A 360 -23.97 4.71 -0.46
CA THR A 360 -24.08 3.36 0.11
C THR A 360 -23.05 3.14 1.21
N TRP A 361 -23.52 2.62 2.34
CA TRP A 361 -22.70 2.27 3.48
C TRP A 361 -22.83 0.78 3.79
N PHE A 362 -21.70 0.11 3.81
CA PHE A 362 -21.55 -1.27 4.30
C PHE A 362 -20.85 -1.23 5.66
N ILE A 363 -21.60 -1.45 6.73
CA ILE A 363 -21.08 -1.33 8.09
C ILE A 363 -20.99 -2.71 8.72
N GLY A 364 -19.77 -3.20 8.89
CA GLY A 364 -19.47 -4.41 9.62
C GLY A 364 -19.38 -4.18 11.13
N HIS A 365 -18.95 -5.21 11.85
CA HIS A 365 -18.78 -5.11 13.31
C HIS A 365 -17.79 -3.99 13.69
N LEU A 366 -18.19 -3.15 14.66
CA LEU A 366 -17.39 -2.09 15.27
C LEU A 366 -17.23 -2.33 16.77
N GLN A 367 -16.00 -2.28 17.27
CA GLN A 367 -15.70 -2.65 18.63
C GLN A 367 -16.11 -1.57 19.64
N THR A 368 -15.78 -0.30 19.37
CA THR A 368 -16.00 0.78 20.34
C THR A 368 -17.37 1.42 20.17
N GLN A 369 -17.95 1.86 21.29
CA GLN A 369 -19.18 2.63 21.25
C GLN A 369 -18.96 3.99 20.57
N GLN A 370 -17.80 4.58 20.76
CA GLN A 370 -17.46 5.88 20.18
C GLN A 370 -17.46 5.85 18.65
N ASP A 371 -16.93 4.78 18.02
CA ASP A 371 -16.93 4.61 16.57
C ASP A 371 -18.36 4.46 16.04
N ARG A 372 -19.19 3.68 16.75
CA ARG A 372 -20.60 3.52 16.38
C ARG A 372 -21.37 4.83 16.48
N ASP A 373 -21.20 5.58 17.58
CA ASP A 373 -21.89 6.85 17.81
C ASP A 373 -21.51 7.88 16.74
N ARG A 374 -20.22 8.01 16.41
CA ARG A 374 -19.75 8.90 15.36
C ARG A 374 -20.27 8.53 13.97
N LEU A 375 -20.29 7.25 13.67
CA LEU A 375 -20.83 6.76 12.39
C LEU A 375 -22.34 7.07 12.30
N LEU A 376 -23.09 6.86 13.38
CA LEU A 376 -24.53 7.17 13.44
C LEU A 376 -24.78 8.67 13.32
N ASP A 377 -23.93 9.53 13.88
CA ASP A 377 -24.00 10.99 13.66
C ASP A 377 -23.88 11.38 12.19
N GLY A 378 -23.06 10.64 11.42
CA GLY A 378 -22.90 10.85 9.98
C GLY A 378 -24.07 10.30 9.13
N LEU A 379 -24.75 9.27 9.60
CA LEU A 379 -25.87 8.63 8.91
C LEU A 379 -27.22 9.30 9.17
N ASP A 380 -27.40 9.97 10.31
CA ASP A 380 -28.69 10.58 10.73
C ASP A 380 -29.11 11.79 9.86
N THR A 381 -28.30 12.23 8.92
CA THR A 381 -28.63 13.38 8.08
C THR A 381 -29.70 13.10 7.01
N GLY A 382 -30.31 11.91 6.94
CA GLY A 382 -31.28 11.57 5.90
C GLY A 382 -32.30 10.46 6.18
N ALA A 383 -32.26 9.77 7.29
CA ALA A 383 -33.15 8.63 7.52
C ALA A 383 -34.49 9.03 8.17
N GLU A 384 -35.52 9.30 7.38
CA GLU A 384 -36.94 9.31 7.80
C GLU A 384 -37.47 7.91 8.18
N GLY A 385 -36.67 7.03 8.66
CA GLY A 385 -37.05 5.68 9.07
C GLY A 385 -36.80 5.40 10.55
N GLY A 386 -37.53 6.05 11.42
CA GLY A 386 -37.86 5.85 12.85
C GLY A 386 -37.24 4.72 13.69
N GLN A 387 -36.08 4.19 13.40
CA GLN A 387 -35.39 3.31 14.35
C GLN A 387 -34.62 4.14 15.39
N SER A 388 -34.88 3.83 16.66
CA SER A 388 -34.16 4.45 17.76
C SER A 388 -32.65 4.24 17.58
N ARG A 389 -31.85 5.31 17.71
CA ARG A 389 -30.37 5.27 17.73
C ARG A 389 -29.83 4.15 18.64
N ILE A 390 -30.54 3.88 19.73
CA ILE A 390 -30.23 2.80 20.69
C ILE A 390 -30.34 1.43 19.99
N ALA A 391 -31.42 1.17 19.26
CA ALA A 391 -31.63 -0.10 18.55
C ALA A 391 -30.58 -0.31 17.46
N MET A 392 -30.18 0.76 16.77
CA MET A 392 -29.12 0.71 15.74
C MET A 392 -27.76 0.40 16.37
N ASN A 393 -27.41 1.07 17.48
CA ASN A 393 -26.17 0.82 18.19
C ASN A 393 -26.09 -0.62 18.70
N GLU A 394 -27.19 -1.18 19.20
CA GLU A 394 -27.30 -2.57 19.60
C GLU A 394 -27.15 -3.54 18.43
N LEU A 395 -27.78 -3.25 17.30
CA LEU A 395 -27.64 -4.04 16.07
C LEU A 395 -26.19 -4.10 15.60
N LEU A 396 -25.54 -2.93 15.46
CA LEU A 396 -24.14 -2.85 15.01
C LEU A 396 -23.15 -3.56 15.94
N SER A 397 -23.42 -3.57 17.25
CA SER A 397 -22.59 -4.27 18.24
C SER A 397 -22.71 -5.80 18.18
N ARG A 398 -23.83 -6.32 17.62
CA ARG A 398 -24.10 -7.77 17.52
C ARG A 398 -23.81 -8.38 16.15
N LEU A 399 -23.35 -7.58 15.18
CA LEU A 399 -23.03 -8.10 13.86
C LEU A 399 -21.96 -9.20 13.96
N SER A 400 -22.23 -10.33 13.32
CA SER A 400 -21.26 -11.42 13.21
C SER A 400 -20.20 -11.11 12.15
N LYS A 401 -19.10 -11.87 12.16
CA LYS A 401 -18.08 -11.80 11.09
C LYS A 401 -18.76 -11.99 9.72
N ARG A 402 -18.34 -11.21 8.72
CA ARG A 402 -18.83 -11.27 7.34
C ARG A 402 -20.30 -10.86 7.19
N THR A 403 -20.90 -10.22 8.19
CA THR A 403 -22.24 -9.65 8.12
C THR A 403 -22.15 -8.13 8.23
N PHE A 404 -22.81 -7.46 7.31
CA PHE A 404 -22.80 -6.00 7.18
C PHE A 404 -24.21 -5.45 7.24
N TYR A 405 -24.38 -4.36 7.96
CA TYR A 405 -25.53 -3.50 7.84
C TYR A 405 -25.33 -2.65 6.57
N VAL A 406 -26.30 -2.67 5.67
CA VAL A 406 -26.26 -1.93 4.41
C VAL A 406 -27.31 -0.82 4.45
N ASN A 407 -26.84 0.40 4.30
CA ASN A 407 -27.67 1.58 4.11
C ASN A 407 -27.41 2.13 2.70
N ASN A 408 -28.41 2.07 1.82
CA ASN A 408 -28.36 2.56 0.45
C ASN A 408 -29.41 3.64 0.27
N VAL A 409 -29.00 4.85 -0.10
CA VAL A 409 -29.92 6.00 -0.30
C VAL A 409 -30.98 5.75 -1.38
N HIS A 410 -30.77 4.76 -2.25
CA HIS A 410 -31.74 4.36 -3.30
C HIS A 410 -32.78 3.36 -2.77
N GLU A 411 -32.58 2.81 -1.59
CA GLU A 411 -33.50 1.89 -0.94
C GLU A 411 -34.22 2.56 0.24
N ARG A 412 -35.51 2.19 0.46
CA ARG A 412 -36.33 2.77 1.53
C ARG A 412 -36.03 2.18 2.92
N SER A 413 -35.31 1.08 2.96
CA SER A 413 -35.00 0.37 4.20
C SER A 413 -33.59 -0.18 4.16
N PHE A 414 -32.96 -0.23 5.31
CA PHE A 414 -31.70 -0.94 5.45
C PHE A 414 -31.83 -2.45 5.22
N SER A 415 -30.74 -3.11 4.89
CA SER A 415 -30.68 -4.56 4.79
C SER A 415 -29.46 -5.11 5.56
N LEU A 416 -29.50 -6.40 5.88
CA LEU A 416 -28.34 -7.13 6.39
C LEU A 416 -27.81 -7.99 5.28
N LEU A 417 -26.54 -7.78 4.94
CA LEU A 417 -25.80 -8.51 3.92
C LEU A 417 -24.81 -9.46 4.58
N SER A 418 -24.85 -10.73 4.26
CA SER A 418 -23.75 -11.67 4.54
C SER A 418 -22.95 -11.88 3.26
N THR A 419 -21.63 -11.64 3.33
CA THR A 419 -20.76 -11.82 2.15
C THR A 419 -20.73 -13.28 1.74
N ARG A 420 -20.62 -13.51 0.43
CA ARG A 420 -20.40 -14.84 -0.13
C ARG A 420 -18.95 -15.31 0.07
N TRP A 421 -18.63 -16.50 -0.34
CA TRP A 421 -17.24 -16.88 -0.55
C TRP A 421 -16.71 -16.18 -1.80
N THR A 422 -15.51 -15.60 -1.69
CA THR A 422 -14.82 -14.99 -2.82
C THR A 422 -14.47 -16.08 -3.85
N MET A 423 -14.48 -15.72 -5.11
CA MET A 423 -14.02 -16.60 -6.20
C MET A 423 -12.49 -16.71 -6.18
N SER A 424 -11.82 -15.62 -5.84
CA SER A 424 -10.36 -15.59 -5.65
C SER A 424 -9.97 -16.18 -4.29
N TYR A 425 -8.87 -16.92 -4.24
CA TYR A 425 -8.33 -17.44 -2.99
C TYR A 425 -7.68 -16.31 -2.17
N LEU A 426 -7.99 -16.23 -0.89
CA LEU A 426 -7.44 -15.21 0.01
C LEU A 426 -6.25 -15.77 0.79
N ALA A 427 -5.05 -15.64 0.23
CA ALA A 427 -3.80 -16.05 0.86
C ALA A 427 -3.27 -15.02 1.88
N GLY A 428 -3.85 -13.80 1.89
CA GLY A 428 -3.28 -12.64 2.58
C GLY A 428 -2.33 -11.84 1.68
N PRO A 429 -1.56 -10.90 2.23
CA PRO A 429 -0.63 -10.09 1.45
C PRO A 429 0.40 -10.97 0.74
N LEU A 430 0.55 -10.79 -0.58
CA LEU A 430 1.51 -11.55 -1.37
C LEU A 430 2.90 -10.96 -1.26
N THR A 431 3.91 -11.81 -1.15
CA THR A 431 5.31 -11.39 -1.19
C THR A 431 5.72 -10.93 -2.59
N GLY A 432 6.80 -10.14 -2.71
CA GLY A 432 7.31 -9.69 -4.00
C GLY A 432 7.68 -10.84 -4.94
N GLU A 433 8.16 -11.98 -4.43
CA GLU A 433 8.45 -13.17 -5.23
C GLU A 433 7.19 -13.85 -5.73
N GLN A 434 6.16 -13.94 -4.89
CA GLN A 434 4.86 -14.49 -5.26
C GLN A 434 4.19 -13.62 -6.34
N LEU A 435 4.29 -12.30 -6.23
CA LEU A 435 3.81 -11.39 -7.27
C LEU A 435 4.52 -11.60 -8.61
N LYS A 436 5.85 -11.78 -8.61
CA LYS A 436 6.62 -12.10 -9.82
C LYS A 436 6.19 -13.41 -10.48
N GLN A 437 5.80 -14.41 -9.69
CA GLN A 437 5.31 -15.70 -10.22
C GLN A 437 3.94 -15.58 -10.89
N LEU A 438 3.08 -14.69 -10.39
CA LEU A 438 1.71 -14.49 -10.89
C LEU A 438 1.65 -13.65 -12.16
N GLN A 439 2.57 -12.73 -12.33
CA GLN A 439 2.67 -11.93 -13.54
C GLN A 439 3.67 -12.64 -14.47
N PRO A 440 3.20 -13.38 -15.49
CA PRO A 440 4.10 -13.90 -16.51
C PRO A 440 4.86 -12.69 -17.03
N ALA A 441 6.19 -12.81 -17.07
CA ALA A 441 7.05 -11.77 -17.57
C ALA A 441 6.38 -11.15 -18.79
N MET A 442 5.97 -9.90 -18.72
CA MET A 442 5.81 -9.06 -19.90
C MET A 442 7.23 -8.88 -20.46
N ALA A 443 7.78 -10.05 -20.84
CA ALA A 443 9.03 -10.19 -21.51
C ALA A 443 8.80 -9.59 -22.89
N SER A 444 9.59 -8.58 -23.15
CA SER A 444 9.92 -8.09 -24.48
C SER A 444 8.80 -7.39 -25.24
N GLN A 445 8.50 -6.16 -24.86
CA GLN A 445 8.30 -5.17 -25.91
C GLN A 445 9.67 -4.84 -26.51
N PRO A 446 9.82 -4.84 -27.86
CA PRO A 446 11.09 -4.53 -28.49
C PRO A 446 11.47 -3.09 -28.15
N LYS A 447 12.60 -2.94 -27.48
CA LYS A 447 13.30 -1.66 -27.40
C LYS A 447 13.50 -1.17 -28.84
N THR A 448 12.98 -0.02 -29.16
CA THR A 448 13.37 0.71 -30.36
C THR A 448 14.85 1.09 -30.19
N ASP A 449 15.72 0.23 -30.67
CA ASP A 449 17.15 0.49 -30.72
C ASP A 449 17.42 1.54 -31.76
N VAL A 450 17.97 2.65 -31.29
CA VAL A 450 18.82 3.49 -32.16
C VAL A 450 20.12 2.71 -32.34
N ALA A 451 20.34 2.30 -33.58
CA ALA A 451 21.46 1.49 -34.00
C ALA A 451 22.82 2.10 -33.63
N SER A 452 23.67 1.28 -33.02
CA SER A 452 25.11 1.40 -33.11
C SER A 452 25.69 0.00 -33.32
N ASP A 453 26.25 -0.17 -34.54
CA ASP A 453 26.94 -1.37 -34.99
C ASP A 453 28.20 -1.68 -34.19
N ALA A 454 28.34 -2.90 -33.71
CA ALA A 454 29.59 -3.68 -33.68
C ALA A 454 29.30 -5.13 -33.15
N PRO A 455 30.11 -6.16 -33.53
CA PRO A 455 29.59 -7.47 -33.83
C PRO A 455 29.57 -8.48 -32.68
N VAL A 456 28.63 -9.40 -32.84
CA VAL A 456 28.33 -10.57 -32.01
C VAL A 456 29.46 -11.60 -32.04
N THR A 457 29.81 -12.11 -30.87
CA THR A 457 30.32 -13.49 -30.73
C THR A 457 29.50 -14.23 -29.69
N ASP A 458 28.90 -15.33 -30.14
CA ASP A 458 28.23 -16.36 -29.36
C ASP A 458 29.10 -16.86 -28.20
N GLN A 459 28.54 -16.99 -27.02
CA GLN A 459 28.77 -18.18 -26.21
C GLN A 459 27.68 -18.40 -25.15
N ALA A 460 27.31 -19.64 -25.05
CA ALA A 460 26.27 -20.32 -24.31
C ALA A 460 26.26 -20.07 -22.79
N SER A 461 25.03 -20.20 -22.29
CA SER A 461 24.61 -20.70 -20.97
C SER A 461 25.73 -20.94 -19.93
N ALA A 462 25.76 -20.07 -18.91
CA ALA A 462 26.32 -20.47 -17.62
C ALA A 462 25.43 -19.90 -16.50
N MET A 463 24.99 -20.81 -15.64
CA MET A 463 24.34 -20.55 -14.37
C MET A 463 25.07 -19.43 -13.63
N SER A 464 24.30 -18.44 -13.13
CA SER A 464 24.82 -17.43 -12.20
C SER A 464 25.28 -18.13 -10.93
N THR A 465 26.58 -18.39 -10.84
CA THR A 465 27.27 -18.66 -9.59
C THR A 465 27.32 -17.34 -8.81
N ALA A 466 26.60 -17.27 -7.71
CA ALA A 466 26.77 -16.22 -6.72
C ALA A 466 28.28 -16.10 -6.42
N MET A 467 28.86 -14.92 -6.59
CA MET A 467 30.25 -14.65 -6.21
C MET A 467 30.34 -14.78 -4.68
N VAL A 468 30.96 -15.86 -4.23
CA VAL A 468 31.21 -16.12 -2.80
C VAL A 468 32.57 -15.52 -2.48
N GLU A 469 32.68 -14.67 -1.47
CA GLU A 469 33.93 -14.08 -1.03
C GLU A 469 34.61 -15.00 -0.01
N SER A 470 35.92 -15.23 -0.17
CA SER A 470 36.71 -16.05 0.74
C SER A 470 37.25 -15.25 1.96
N ALA A 471 37.07 -13.94 1.99
CA ALA A 471 37.47 -13.06 3.08
C ALA A 471 36.23 -12.52 3.82
N PRO A 472 36.27 -12.42 5.15
CA PRO A 472 35.18 -11.84 5.92
C PRO A 472 35.02 -10.36 5.54
N PRO A 473 33.77 -9.86 5.45
CA PRO A 473 33.51 -8.45 5.16
C PRO A 473 34.12 -7.58 6.26
N VAL A 474 34.70 -6.44 5.86
CA VAL A 474 35.37 -5.52 6.78
C VAL A 474 34.31 -4.73 7.54
N ALA A 475 34.21 -4.99 8.84
CA ALA A 475 33.24 -4.26 9.68
C ALA A 475 33.66 -2.78 9.86
N PRO A 476 32.69 -1.85 9.88
CA PRO A 476 32.92 -0.46 10.19
C PRO A 476 33.52 -0.27 11.60
N LYS A 477 34.33 0.76 11.76
CA LYS A 477 35.01 1.04 13.05
C LYS A 477 33.99 1.21 14.18
N GLY A 478 34.18 0.41 15.27
CA GLY A 478 33.32 0.44 16.46
C GLY A 478 32.07 -0.45 16.37
N VAL A 479 32.01 -1.34 15.38
CA VAL A 479 30.99 -2.40 15.27
C VAL A 479 31.68 -3.73 15.61
N GLU A 480 31.12 -4.45 16.58
CA GLU A 480 31.58 -5.79 16.95
C GLU A 480 30.93 -6.84 16.07
N VAL A 481 31.73 -7.80 15.59
CA VAL A 481 31.24 -8.88 14.71
C VAL A 481 31.46 -10.22 15.41
N TYR A 482 30.45 -11.07 15.34
CA TYR A 482 30.48 -12.42 15.88
C TYR A 482 30.03 -13.42 14.81
N TYR A 483 30.53 -14.64 14.91
CA TYR A 483 30.23 -15.74 14.01
C TYR A 483 29.61 -16.90 14.78
N VAL A 484 28.55 -17.49 14.21
CA VAL A 484 27.95 -18.72 14.75
C VAL A 484 28.62 -19.92 14.05
N PRO A 485 29.30 -20.81 14.76
CA PRO A 485 29.97 -21.94 14.14
C PRO A 485 28.95 -22.90 13.51
N THR A 486 29.22 -23.34 12.28
CA THR A 486 28.42 -24.32 11.55
C THR A 486 29.25 -25.58 11.27
N GLN A 487 28.56 -26.74 11.14
CA GLN A 487 29.21 -27.97 10.72
C GLN A 487 29.06 -28.12 9.20
N GLY A 488 30.20 -28.17 8.49
CA GLY A 488 30.28 -28.34 7.03
C GLY A 488 30.58 -27.05 6.26
N GLU A 489 30.52 -27.11 4.93
CA GLU A 489 30.65 -25.94 4.05
C GLU A 489 29.37 -25.10 4.12
N ALA A 490 29.48 -23.89 4.66
CA ALA A 490 28.35 -22.96 4.79
C ALA A 490 28.74 -21.56 4.32
N ILE A 491 27.80 -20.87 3.67
CA ILE A 491 27.94 -19.47 3.32
C ILE A 491 27.40 -18.63 4.49
N TYR A 492 28.23 -17.79 5.07
CA TYR A 492 27.83 -16.89 6.14
C TYR A 492 27.04 -15.71 5.59
N MET A 493 25.83 -15.52 6.12
CA MET A 493 24.97 -14.38 5.85
C MET A 493 25.08 -13.36 6.99
N PRO A 494 25.12 -12.06 6.72
CA PRO A 494 25.20 -11.03 7.75
C PRO A 494 23.82 -10.72 8.36
N TYR A 495 23.79 -10.52 9.68
CA TYR A 495 22.61 -10.12 10.44
C TYR A 495 22.95 -9.07 11.50
N VAL A 496 21.95 -8.32 11.95
CA VAL A 496 22.05 -7.44 13.13
C VAL A 496 21.46 -8.17 14.32
N MET A 497 22.26 -8.37 15.39
CA MET A 497 21.78 -9.05 16.59
C MET A 497 21.52 -8.06 17.73
N GLY A 498 20.32 -8.14 18.33
CA GLY A 498 19.94 -7.44 19.55
C GLY A 498 19.87 -8.42 20.73
N MET A 499 20.59 -8.13 21.82
CA MET A 499 20.51 -8.91 23.07
C MET A 499 20.10 -8.02 24.22
N ALA A 500 19.21 -8.51 25.11
CA ALA A 500 18.77 -7.80 26.29
C ALA A 500 18.41 -8.73 27.45
N SER A 501 18.51 -8.20 28.68
CA SER A 501 17.88 -8.75 29.88
C SER A 501 16.63 -7.94 30.19
N ILE A 502 15.48 -8.59 30.30
CA ILE A 502 14.21 -7.98 30.71
C ILE A 502 13.92 -8.40 32.14
N PHE A 503 13.64 -7.43 32.98
CA PHE A 503 13.20 -7.62 34.35
C PHE A 503 11.70 -7.37 34.44
N TYR A 504 10.96 -8.38 34.89
CA TYR A 504 9.53 -8.29 35.19
C TYR A 504 9.37 -8.20 36.69
N GLU A 505 8.86 -7.06 37.17
CA GLU A 505 8.62 -6.81 38.59
C GLU A 505 7.17 -6.36 38.80
N ASP A 506 6.46 -7.06 39.67
CA ASP A 506 5.14 -6.67 40.17
C ASP A 506 5.00 -7.13 41.62
N GLU A 507 5.05 -6.19 42.57
CA GLU A 507 4.96 -6.47 43.99
C GLU A 507 3.60 -7.10 44.39
N LYS A 508 2.50 -6.75 43.69
CA LYS A 508 1.15 -7.27 43.99
C LYS A 508 0.98 -8.70 43.51
N ALA A 509 1.59 -9.04 42.39
CA ALA A 509 1.59 -10.39 41.85
C ALA A 509 2.74 -11.26 42.38
N GLY A 510 3.66 -10.69 43.15
CA GLY A 510 4.85 -11.40 43.65
C GLY A 510 5.81 -11.83 42.55
N VAL A 511 5.84 -11.09 41.42
CA VAL A 511 6.67 -11.43 40.25
C VAL A 511 8.02 -10.74 40.36
N HIS A 512 9.09 -11.54 40.35
CA HIS A 512 10.48 -11.10 40.19
C HIS A 512 11.16 -12.07 39.22
N LEU A 513 11.22 -11.72 37.93
CA LEU A 513 11.74 -12.59 36.88
C LEU A 513 12.70 -11.82 35.96
N GLU A 514 13.91 -12.35 35.79
CA GLU A 514 14.83 -11.91 34.74
C GLU A 514 14.75 -12.89 33.56
N ARG A 515 14.59 -12.37 32.35
CA ARG A 515 14.61 -13.15 31.10
C ARG A 515 15.63 -12.56 30.15
N LYS A 516 16.61 -13.36 29.75
CA LYS A 516 17.53 -12.99 28.67
C LYS A 516 16.91 -13.38 27.33
N ILE A 517 17.01 -12.49 26.36
CA ILE A 517 16.46 -12.67 25.01
C ILE A 517 17.45 -12.18 23.97
N ALA A 518 17.37 -12.77 22.79
CA ALA A 518 18.11 -12.36 21.60
C ALA A 518 17.15 -12.29 20.41
N TYR A 519 17.37 -11.31 19.55
CA TYR A 519 16.68 -11.15 18.28
C TYR A 519 17.70 -10.97 17.17
N LEU A 520 17.41 -11.56 16.01
CA LEU A 520 18.21 -11.47 14.81
C LEU A 520 17.41 -10.78 13.72
N ALA A 521 17.88 -9.64 13.25
CA ALA A 521 17.27 -8.88 12.16
C ALA A 521 18.20 -8.86 10.95
N ASP A 522 17.67 -8.77 9.74
CA ASP A 522 18.45 -8.59 8.54
C ASP A 522 19.27 -7.29 8.60
N VAL A 523 20.45 -7.30 7.96
CA VAL A 523 21.24 -6.08 7.83
C VAL A 523 20.49 -5.12 6.92
N PRO A 524 20.06 -3.96 7.43
CA PRO A 524 19.27 -3.04 6.63
C PRO A 524 20.13 -2.37 5.57
N GLU A 525 19.59 -2.22 4.37
CA GLU A 525 20.16 -1.37 3.35
C GLU A 525 20.08 0.10 3.78
N ALA A 526 21.14 0.88 3.52
CA ALA A 526 21.11 2.31 3.85
C ALA A 526 20.04 3.05 3.02
N PRO A 527 19.24 3.93 3.61
CA PRO A 527 19.33 4.53 4.96
C PRO A 527 18.44 3.89 6.04
N GLN A 528 17.89 2.71 5.82
CA GLN A 528 16.91 2.06 6.69
C GLN A 528 17.46 1.73 8.09
N ALA A 529 16.58 1.58 9.08
CA ALA A 529 16.90 1.03 10.40
C ALA A 529 16.66 -0.48 10.39
N ALA A 530 17.32 -1.20 11.31
CA ALA A 530 17.06 -2.63 11.52
C ALA A 530 15.57 -2.82 11.89
N ASP A 531 14.91 -3.73 11.18
CA ASP A 531 13.51 -4.08 11.43
C ASP A 531 13.44 -5.09 12.57
N TRP A 532 13.07 -4.60 13.74
CA TRP A 532 12.91 -5.42 14.94
C TRP A 532 11.52 -6.06 15.03
N ASP A 533 10.57 -5.66 14.17
CA ASP A 533 9.23 -6.23 14.18
C ASP A 533 9.18 -7.56 13.43
N ASP A 534 10.01 -7.73 12.40
CA ASP A 534 10.18 -9.00 11.68
C ASP A 534 11.37 -9.83 12.18
N ALA A 535 12.14 -9.34 13.18
CA ALA A 535 13.32 -10.02 13.68
C ALA A 535 13.00 -11.39 14.31
N GLU A 536 13.83 -12.38 13.99
CA GLU A 536 13.74 -13.74 14.54
C GLU A 536 14.16 -13.76 16.02
N ARG A 537 13.32 -14.36 16.86
CA ARG A 537 13.63 -14.54 18.28
C ARG A 537 14.45 -15.79 18.51
N LEU A 538 15.61 -15.64 19.13
CA LEU A 538 16.54 -16.73 19.43
C LEU A 538 16.65 -16.97 20.94
N ASP A 539 17.01 -18.19 21.32
CA ASP A 539 17.37 -18.50 22.70
C ASP A 539 18.84 -18.14 22.95
N PRO A 540 19.16 -17.14 23.80
CA PRO A 540 20.53 -16.76 24.08
C PRO A 540 21.40 -17.89 24.64
N ALA A 541 20.79 -18.87 25.31
CA ALA A 541 21.51 -20.02 25.87
C ALA A 541 21.99 -21.02 24.80
N ALA A 542 21.34 -21.03 23.64
CA ALA A 542 21.68 -21.89 22.50
C ALA A 542 22.73 -21.23 21.57
N LEU A 543 23.02 -19.93 21.74
CA LEU A 543 23.93 -19.18 20.87
C LEU A 543 25.39 -19.37 21.31
N SER A 544 26.18 -19.94 20.41
CA SER A 544 27.65 -19.98 20.54
C SER A 544 28.25 -18.93 19.62
N LEU A 545 28.70 -17.81 20.19
CA LEU A 545 29.24 -16.67 19.44
C LEU A 545 30.75 -16.66 19.48
N HIS A 546 31.39 -16.63 18.32
CA HIS A 546 32.85 -16.58 18.19
C HIS A 546 33.26 -15.24 17.56
N SER A 547 34.32 -14.62 18.06
CA SER A 547 34.87 -13.37 17.52
C SER A 547 35.73 -13.55 16.27
N GLN A 548 36.04 -14.79 15.88
CA GLN A 548 36.80 -15.11 14.68
C GLN A 548 36.02 -16.04 13.77
N ALA A 549 36.07 -15.77 12.47
CA ALA A 549 35.49 -16.65 11.47
C ALA A 549 36.26 -17.96 11.38
N PRO A 550 35.59 -19.11 11.12
CA PRO A 550 36.27 -20.36 10.79
C PRO A 550 37.17 -20.22 9.55
N ALA A 551 38.30 -20.91 9.52
CA ALA A 551 39.27 -20.81 8.41
C ALA A 551 38.72 -21.25 7.03
N SER A 552 37.66 -22.05 7.03
CA SER A 552 36.95 -22.53 5.82
C SER A 552 35.67 -21.74 5.51
N ALA A 553 35.43 -20.63 6.19
CA ALA A 553 34.22 -19.85 6.00
C ALA A 553 34.18 -19.15 4.64
N THR A 554 33.06 -19.17 4.00
CA THR A 554 32.73 -18.38 2.81
C THR A 554 31.60 -17.40 3.13
N PHE A 555 31.62 -16.23 2.52
CA PHE A 555 30.73 -15.13 2.89
C PHE A 555 29.87 -14.70 1.70
N ALA A 556 28.61 -14.39 1.97
CA ALA A 556 27.74 -13.74 0.99
C ALA A 556 28.23 -12.29 0.76
N PRO A 557 28.20 -11.79 -0.48
CA PRO A 557 28.51 -10.40 -0.76
C PRO A 557 27.49 -9.51 -0.06
N VAL A 558 27.96 -8.56 0.74
CA VAL A 558 27.12 -7.63 1.47
C VAL A 558 27.71 -6.22 1.44
N SER A 559 26.86 -5.21 1.19
CA SER A 559 27.24 -3.83 1.42
C SER A 559 26.99 -3.45 2.88
N LEU A 560 28.06 -3.11 3.60
CA LEU A 560 28.00 -2.60 4.97
C LEU A 560 27.99 -1.06 5.01
N ASP A 561 27.79 -0.36 3.90
CA ASP A 561 27.78 1.11 3.81
C ASP A 561 26.68 1.74 4.68
N GLY A 562 25.63 0.98 4.96
CA GLY A 562 24.54 1.34 5.86
C GLY A 562 24.86 1.18 7.36
N VAL A 563 25.92 0.46 7.73
CA VAL A 563 26.26 0.12 9.12
C VAL A 563 27.29 1.09 9.68
N SER A 564 27.04 1.67 10.86
CA SER A 564 28.00 2.49 11.59
C SER A 564 27.71 2.46 13.09
N ALA A 565 28.71 2.74 13.93
CA ALA A 565 28.52 2.81 15.37
C ALA A 565 27.42 3.80 15.80
N ALA A 566 27.25 4.90 15.09
CA ALA A 566 26.20 5.87 15.36
C ALA A 566 24.80 5.32 15.03
N LYS A 567 24.65 4.58 13.94
CA LYS A 567 23.39 3.93 13.57
C LYS A 567 23.04 2.78 14.52
N MET A 568 24.03 2.02 15.00
CA MET A 568 23.83 0.98 16.01
C MET A 568 23.21 1.54 17.30
N ILE A 569 23.54 2.77 17.68
CA ILE A 569 22.92 3.47 18.83
C ILE A 569 21.43 3.77 18.54
N ALA A 570 21.12 4.23 17.34
CA ALA A 570 19.72 4.47 16.92
C ALA A 570 18.92 3.17 16.85
N TRP A 571 19.51 2.09 16.31
CA TRP A 571 18.87 0.77 16.24
C TRP A 571 18.63 0.16 17.62
N LYS A 572 19.50 0.45 18.60
CA LYS A 572 19.29 0.07 20.00
C LYS A 572 18.01 0.66 20.58
N THR A 573 17.67 1.89 20.20
CA THR A 573 16.40 2.53 20.62
C THR A 573 15.21 1.85 19.98
N GLY A 574 15.27 1.52 18.68
CA GLY A 574 14.26 0.73 17.98
C GLY A 574 14.06 -0.65 18.61
N PHE A 575 15.16 -1.35 18.90
CA PHE A 575 15.13 -2.64 19.59
C PHE A 575 14.45 -2.56 20.95
N LYS A 576 14.79 -1.56 21.77
CA LYS A 576 14.12 -1.33 23.06
C LYS A 576 12.60 -1.16 22.91
N ASN A 577 12.14 -0.41 21.92
CA ASN A 577 10.71 -0.20 21.67
C ASN A 577 10.01 -1.51 21.23
N ALA A 578 10.64 -2.29 20.36
CA ALA A 578 10.14 -3.59 19.95
C ALA A 578 10.02 -4.57 21.13
N LEU A 579 10.98 -4.57 22.06
CA LEU A 579 10.91 -5.37 23.29
C LEU A 579 9.72 -5.01 24.16
N TYR A 580 9.43 -3.72 24.36
CA TYR A 580 8.25 -3.28 25.12
C TYR A 580 6.93 -3.71 24.47
N ALA A 581 6.89 -3.82 23.16
CA ALA A 581 5.71 -4.26 22.42
C ALA A 581 5.51 -5.78 22.47
N LYS A 582 6.60 -6.55 22.27
CA LYS A 582 6.55 -8.00 22.04
C LYS A 582 6.73 -8.84 23.31
N GLU A 583 7.60 -8.42 24.22
CA GLU A 583 7.96 -9.21 25.41
C GLU A 583 7.12 -8.81 26.61
N ARG A 584 5.91 -9.35 26.70
CA ARG A 584 4.98 -9.15 27.83
C ARG A 584 4.84 -10.43 28.64
N LEU A 585 4.81 -10.30 29.98
CA LEU A 585 4.50 -11.39 30.89
C LEU A 585 3.00 -11.34 31.23
N THR A 586 2.29 -12.42 30.91
CA THR A 586 0.88 -12.57 31.32
C THR A 586 0.84 -13.28 32.67
N VAL A 587 0.30 -12.61 33.67
CA VAL A 587 0.10 -13.18 34.99
C VAL A 587 -1.39 -13.52 35.14
N PRO A 588 -1.77 -14.82 35.34
CA PRO A 588 -3.16 -15.18 35.49
C PRO A 588 -3.71 -14.66 36.85
N TYR A 589 -4.89 -14.05 36.80
CA TYR A 589 -5.60 -13.55 37.98
C TYR A 589 -6.79 -14.43 38.28
N HIS A 590 -6.92 -14.89 39.54
CA HIS A 590 -8.06 -15.68 39.99
C HIS A 590 -9.09 -14.81 40.72
N PRO A 591 -10.24 -14.50 40.09
CA PRO A 591 -11.22 -13.55 40.67
C PRO A 591 -11.81 -13.95 42.00
N GLY A 592 -11.95 -15.26 42.24
CA GLY A 592 -12.57 -15.80 43.47
C GLY A 592 -11.71 -15.64 44.73
N THR A 593 -10.38 -15.78 44.58
CA THR A 593 -9.41 -15.61 45.66
C THR A 593 -8.77 -14.23 45.68
N LYS A 594 -8.99 -13.40 44.63
CA LYS A 594 -8.34 -12.11 44.42
C LYS A 594 -6.79 -12.19 44.42
N THR A 595 -6.24 -13.30 43.93
CA THR A 595 -4.81 -13.56 43.84
C THR A 595 -4.38 -13.64 42.36
N TYR A 596 -3.12 -13.27 42.10
CA TYR A 596 -2.44 -13.43 40.80
C TYR A 596 -1.79 -14.78 40.72
#